data_b16a592a00469b2cedd19296f6235064
#
_entry.id   b16a592a00469b2cedd19296f6235064
#
_cell.length_a   1.000
_cell.length_b   1.000
_cell.length_c   1.000
_cell.angle_alpha   90.00
_cell.angle_beta   90.00
_cell.angle_gamma   90.00
#
_symmetry.space_group_name_H-M   'P 1'
#
loop_
_entity.id
_entity.type
_entity.pdbx_description
1 polymer ?
#
loop_
_entity_poly.entity_id
_entity_poly.type
_entity_poly.pdbx_seq_one_letter_code
_entity_poly.pdbx_strand_id
1 'polypeptide(L)'
;MKEPYRKPLPLKIILCGVLFIGLASNYCLARNYSSNLKQFLQETQQIYTVGNLKDKSHASQNQAYIDSTTHLLQTASLPDSTAIATLYDMAVKLSESRLYNPTIEYTKLARRFLQENFSDGLDKEKAIVNLALIQASAYQSLGMSTPAINIYFNTLEETKKYRMDDMTAIIYNNLGSTFQHQKEYAQADTFFNKAIQLNEAHKDKQKLFVNYNNLAITYAKQQNHDKALEYAFLAIHQLDAEKDKDMIMLMQQSIASIYLNRNEPLLALKIIQEVEKYQRQKGQSPFLIYTYRLLAQIYLHLNRTDAALEALQKAKQQADLCHNDKEQVPLLSLFAEIYAEKNEYANAYRNLARAVSIKDSLSDIENRHQVTDIEEMYLAGQERNRQESVAAEQERKKNAIVYTLLIVIIVSLVVMLLRNRLSSARKRAASAESLQEVHRQFEAELQRKEEEKAQLEKQLASQDEMLLQQKREMASLSIQSVQNENYIEKLNEEMKRLLLEINVKETEKRKHIKEIISKINQYSTQSSWEEFRYRFENVQDSFFQKLSAQYPDLTTNDQHLCALLRLGLSTKEIAAITFKEVRSIESGRNRLRKKLGLSEKEDLVKFLTRF
;
A
#
# COMPACT_ATOMS: atom_id res chain seq x y z
N MET A 1 34.02 53.13 -48.79
CA MET A 1 33.28 51.87 -49.02
C MET A 1 32.20 51.79 -47.93
N LYS A 2 30.94 51.91 -48.34
CA LYS A 2 29.77 51.95 -47.39
C LYS A 2 29.24 50.53 -47.19
N GLU A 3 29.14 50.08 -45.94
CA GLU A 3 28.43 48.84 -45.57
C GLU A 3 26.91 48.97 -45.81
N PRO A 4 26.23 47.94 -46.29
CA PRO A 4 24.79 48.00 -46.51
C PRO A 4 24.00 47.74 -45.17
N TYR A 5 23.20 48.70 -44.77
CA TYR A 5 22.20 48.64 -43.70
C TYR A 5 21.22 47.48 -43.94
N ARG A 6 21.22 46.47 -43.06
CA ARG A 6 20.12 45.50 -42.98
C ARG A 6 18.92 46.18 -42.35
N LYS A 7 17.83 46.33 -43.08
CA LYS A 7 16.54 46.76 -42.57
C LYS A 7 16.01 45.75 -41.56
N PRO A 8 15.49 46.17 -40.38
CA PRO A 8 14.86 45.26 -39.46
C PRO A 8 13.57 44.69 -40.06
N LEU A 9 13.34 43.37 -39.88
CA LEU A 9 12.10 42.72 -40.29
C LEU A 9 10.91 43.42 -39.63
N PRO A 10 9.80 43.64 -40.33
CA PRO A 10 8.66 44.35 -39.77
C PRO A 10 8.04 43.56 -38.65
N LEU A 11 7.78 44.24 -37.52
CA LEU A 11 7.21 43.73 -36.28
C LEU A 11 5.93 42.88 -36.49
N LYS A 12 5.18 43.14 -37.57
CA LYS A 12 3.99 42.41 -37.99
C LYS A 12 4.27 40.94 -38.37
N ILE A 13 5.46 40.61 -38.93
CA ILE A 13 5.81 39.24 -39.29
C ILE A 13 6.16 38.43 -38.05
N ILE A 14 6.79 39.07 -37.04
CA ILE A 14 7.11 38.43 -35.77
C ILE A 14 5.82 38.17 -34.97
N LEU A 15 4.86 39.12 -34.92
CA LEU A 15 3.56 38.96 -34.27
C LEU A 15 2.69 37.85 -34.92
N CYS A 16 2.69 37.77 -36.27
CA CYS A 16 1.99 36.68 -36.95
C CYS A 16 2.63 35.31 -36.70
N GLY A 17 3.98 35.26 -36.63
CA GLY A 17 4.68 34.02 -36.30
C GLY A 17 4.38 33.51 -34.88
N VAL A 18 4.34 34.41 -33.90
CA VAL A 18 3.99 34.06 -32.50
C VAL A 18 2.51 33.66 -32.36
N LEU A 19 1.60 34.35 -33.08
CA LEU A 19 0.17 33.95 -33.10
C LEU A 19 -0.02 32.61 -33.81
N PHE A 20 0.73 32.31 -34.88
CA PHE A 20 0.64 31.04 -35.59
C PHE A 20 1.21 29.87 -34.76
N ILE A 21 2.29 30.10 -34.00
CA ILE A 21 2.86 29.11 -33.07
C ILE A 21 1.90 28.88 -31.90
N GLY A 22 1.29 29.94 -31.36
CA GLY A 22 0.27 29.83 -30.30
C GLY A 22 -1.01 29.07 -30.74
N LEU A 23 -1.48 29.35 -31.97
CA LEU A 23 -2.65 28.63 -32.54
C LEU A 23 -2.28 27.19 -32.92
N ALA A 24 -1.09 26.92 -33.44
CA ALA A 24 -0.63 25.57 -33.76
C ALA A 24 -0.40 24.74 -32.48
N SER A 25 0.13 25.33 -31.41
CA SER A 25 0.30 24.64 -30.13
C SER A 25 -1.05 24.32 -29.48
N ASN A 26 -2.01 25.25 -29.50
CA ASN A 26 -3.39 25.00 -28.99
C ASN A 26 -4.11 23.95 -29.84
N TYR A 27 -3.91 23.92 -31.15
CA TYR A 27 -4.50 22.90 -32.03
C TYR A 27 -3.86 21.53 -31.82
N CYS A 28 -2.56 21.46 -31.62
CA CYS A 28 -1.86 20.23 -31.25
C CYS A 28 -2.30 19.72 -29.86
N LEU A 29 -2.46 20.60 -28.88
CA LEU A 29 -2.96 20.24 -27.53
C LEU A 29 -4.40 19.72 -27.59
N ALA A 30 -5.29 20.40 -28.34
CA ALA A 30 -6.69 19.97 -28.53
C ALA A 30 -6.77 18.62 -29.27
N ARG A 31 -5.90 18.39 -30.26
CA ARG A 31 -5.85 17.11 -31.00
C ARG A 31 -5.33 15.96 -30.13
N ASN A 32 -4.32 16.20 -29.30
CA ASN A 32 -3.81 15.22 -28.36
C ASN A 32 -4.85 14.90 -27.29
N TYR A 33 -5.52 15.91 -26.73
CA TYR A 33 -6.61 15.70 -25.77
C TYR A 33 -7.72 14.81 -26.33
N SER A 34 -8.20 15.07 -27.55
CA SER A 34 -9.24 14.25 -28.20
C SER A 34 -8.79 12.80 -28.46
N SER A 35 -7.50 12.60 -28.81
CA SER A 35 -6.92 11.26 -28.98
C SER A 35 -6.81 10.52 -27.65
N ASN A 36 -6.28 11.19 -26.63
CA ASN A 36 -6.10 10.64 -25.30
C ASN A 36 -7.46 10.33 -24.63
N LEU A 37 -8.45 11.20 -24.85
CA LEU A 37 -9.81 10.97 -24.36
C LEU A 37 -10.44 9.72 -25.01
N LYS A 38 -10.29 9.54 -26.32
CA LYS A 38 -10.79 8.33 -27.00
C LYS A 38 -10.13 7.06 -26.47
N GLN A 39 -8.82 7.08 -26.28
CA GLN A 39 -8.10 5.96 -25.70
C GLN A 39 -8.57 5.66 -24.27
N PHE A 40 -8.67 6.70 -23.42
CA PHE A 40 -9.20 6.59 -22.06
C PHE A 40 -10.59 5.94 -22.02
N LEU A 41 -11.51 6.38 -22.90
CA LEU A 41 -12.86 5.85 -22.93
C LEU A 41 -12.92 4.39 -23.42
N GLN A 42 -12.08 4.01 -24.39
CA GLN A 42 -11.95 2.62 -24.82
C GLN A 42 -11.42 1.70 -23.70
N GLU A 43 -10.37 2.13 -23.01
CA GLU A 43 -9.80 1.38 -21.88
C GLU A 43 -10.82 1.27 -20.75
N THR A 44 -11.56 2.34 -20.44
CA THR A 44 -12.65 2.33 -19.44
C THR A 44 -13.75 1.33 -19.81
N GLN A 45 -14.17 1.29 -21.06
CA GLN A 45 -15.19 0.36 -21.54
C GLN A 45 -14.73 -1.09 -21.45
N GLN A 46 -13.44 -1.38 -21.72
CA GLN A 46 -12.88 -2.72 -21.55
C GLN A 46 -12.87 -3.17 -20.09
N ILE A 47 -12.43 -2.31 -19.16
CA ILE A 47 -12.42 -2.59 -17.72
C ILE A 47 -13.84 -2.98 -17.26
N TYR A 48 -14.84 -2.25 -17.73
CA TYR A 48 -16.22 -2.47 -17.32
C TYR A 48 -16.80 -3.76 -17.90
N THR A 49 -16.54 -4.06 -19.17
CA THR A 49 -17.02 -5.28 -19.82
C THR A 49 -16.50 -6.54 -19.11
N VAL A 50 -15.25 -6.53 -18.67
CA VAL A 50 -14.65 -7.63 -17.89
C VAL A 50 -15.29 -7.73 -16.50
N GLY A 51 -15.57 -6.59 -15.83
CA GLY A 51 -16.22 -6.56 -14.52
C GLY A 51 -17.66 -7.11 -14.52
N ASN A 52 -18.44 -6.77 -15.53
CA ASN A 52 -19.86 -7.19 -15.65
C ASN A 52 -20.07 -8.69 -15.93
N LEU A 53 -19.07 -9.39 -16.44
CA LEU A 53 -19.15 -10.83 -16.67
C LEU A 53 -19.34 -11.65 -15.38
N LYS A 54 -19.03 -11.08 -14.22
CA LYS A 54 -19.08 -11.77 -12.91
C LYS A 54 -20.31 -11.43 -12.07
N ASP A 55 -20.95 -10.27 -12.26
CA ASP A 55 -22.10 -9.84 -11.47
C ASP A 55 -23.24 -9.31 -12.34
N LYS A 56 -24.26 -10.16 -12.54
CA LYS A 56 -25.41 -9.85 -13.42
C LYS A 56 -26.49 -8.99 -12.77
N SER A 57 -26.48 -8.80 -11.44
CA SER A 57 -27.60 -8.22 -10.70
C SER A 57 -27.77 -6.69 -10.87
N HIS A 58 -26.67 -5.97 -11.16
CA HIS A 58 -26.68 -4.52 -11.36
C HIS A 58 -26.07 -4.07 -12.70
N ALA A 59 -25.79 -5.03 -13.58
CA ALA A 59 -25.07 -4.79 -14.83
C ALA A 59 -25.76 -3.75 -15.75
N SER A 60 -27.10 -3.76 -15.86
CA SER A 60 -27.81 -2.88 -16.78
C SER A 60 -27.86 -1.42 -16.32
N GLN A 61 -28.03 -1.17 -15.01
CA GLN A 61 -28.06 0.20 -14.47
C GLN A 61 -26.69 0.85 -14.50
N ASN A 62 -25.66 0.08 -14.15
CA ASN A 62 -24.29 0.56 -14.17
C ASN A 62 -23.80 0.81 -15.61
N GLN A 63 -24.21 -0.04 -16.57
CA GLN A 63 -23.90 0.17 -17.99
C GLN A 63 -24.51 1.47 -18.51
N ALA A 64 -25.79 1.72 -18.24
CA ALA A 64 -26.48 2.95 -18.67
C ALA A 64 -25.79 4.21 -18.07
N TYR A 65 -25.33 4.15 -16.82
CA TYR A 65 -24.62 5.25 -16.18
C TYR A 65 -23.26 5.51 -16.86
N ILE A 66 -22.51 4.45 -17.18
CA ILE A 66 -21.21 4.56 -17.84
C ILE A 66 -21.37 5.08 -19.27
N ASP A 67 -22.34 4.57 -20.00
CA ASP A 67 -22.63 5.04 -21.36
C ASP A 67 -23.02 6.52 -21.35
N SER A 68 -23.84 6.95 -20.38
CA SER A 68 -24.21 8.35 -20.18
C SER A 68 -22.99 9.22 -19.85
N THR A 69 -22.14 8.77 -18.93
CA THR A 69 -20.92 9.47 -18.50
C THR A 69 -19.90 9.56 -19.63
N THR A 70 -19.76 8.47 -20.39
CA THR A 70 -18.89 8.38 -21.56
C THR A 70 -19.36 9.35 -22.65
N HIS A 71 -20.68 9.38 -22.91
CA HIS A 71 -21.28 10.31 -23.87
C HIS A 71 -21.09 11.78 -23.44
N LEU A 72 -21.21 12.06 -22.14
CA LEU A 72 -21.02 13.41 -21.60
C LEU A 72 -19.57 13.88 -21.79
N LEU A 73 -18.58 13.02 -21.54
CA LEU A 73 -17.16 13.33 -21.77
C LEU A 73 -16.82 13.47 -23.27
N GLN A 74 -17.55 12.77 -24.17
CA GLN A 74 -17.30 12.82 -25.61
C GLN A 74 -17.89 14.05 -26.29
N THR A 75 -19.06 14.51 -25.83
CA THR A 75 -19.88 15.48 -26.58
C THR A 75 -19.68 16.92 -26.17
N ALA A 76 -19.06 17.17 -25.02
CA ALA A 76 -18.91 18.52 -24.51
C ALA A 76 -17.44 18.97 -24.54
N SER A 77 -17.21 20.19 -25.00
CA SER A 77 -16.08 21.00 -24.52
C SER A 77 -16.37 21.39 -23.06
N LEU A 78 -16.35 20.39 -22.16
CA LEU A 78 -16.64 20.61 -20.76
C LEU A 78 -15.55 21.47 -20.13
N PRO A 79 -15.92 22.43 -19.25
CA PRO A 79 -14.95 23.05 -18.37
C PRO A 79 -14.17 21.97 -17.60
N ASP A 80 -12.89 22.18 -17.35
CA ASP A 80 -12.02 21.24 -16.65
C ASP A 80 -12.62 20.77 -15.32
N SER A 81 -13.28 21.67 -14.57
CA SER A 81 -13.94 21.34 -13.32
C SER A 81 -15.06 20.31 -13.47
N THR A 82 -15.84 20.40 -14.54
CA THR A 82 -16.94 19.45 -14.81
C THR A 82 -16.39 18.10 -15.26
N ALA A 83 -15.36 18.07 -16.08
CA ALA A 83 -14.69 16.84 -16.50
C ALA A 83 -14.06 16.11 -15.30
N ILE A 84 -13.36 16.85 -14.43
CA ILE A 84 -12.78 16.34 -13.19
C ILE A 84 -13.86 15.73 -12.28
N ALA A 85 -14.98 16.46 -12.06
CA ALA A 85 -16.10 15.98 -11.25
C ALA A 85 -16.70 14.68 -11.82
N THR A 86 -16.88 14.62 -13.14
CA THR A 86 -17.42 13.44 -13.82
C THR A 86 -16.51 12.21 -13.66
N LEU A 87 -15.20 12.38 -13.77
CA LEU A 87 -14.24 11.30 -13.55
C LEU A 87 -14.27 10.78 -12.09
N TYR A 88 -14.41 11.70 -11.14
CA TYR A 88 -14.52 11.35 -9.73
C TYR A 88 -15.84 10.60 -9.43
N ASP A 89 -16.98 11.13 -9.90
CA ASP A 89 -18.29 10.53 -9.67
C ASP A 89 -18.38 9.10 -10.21
N MET A 90 -17.74 8.83 -11.33
CA MET A 90 -17.67 7.48 -11.88
C MET A 90 -16.87 6.54 -10.98
N ALA A 91 -15.75 6.99 -10.44
CA ALA A 91 -14.97 6.19 -9.49
C ALA A 91 -15.77 5.88 -8.21
N VAL A 92 -16.50 6.87 -7.68
CA VAL A 92 -17.40 6.71 -6.53
C VAL A 92 -18.47 5.66 -6.85
N LYS A 93 -19.14 5.77 -8.02
CA LYS A 93 -20.20 4.86 -8.41
C LYS A 93 -19.74 3.41 -8.56
N LEU A 94 -18.56 3.20 -9.14
CA LEU A 94 -17.95 1.87 -9.23
C LEU A 94 -17.68 1.29 -7.84
N SER A 95 -17.15 2.11 -6.92
CA SER A 95 -16.87 1.72 -5.55
C SER A 95 -18.15 1.39 -4.76
N GLU A 96 -19.19 2.21 -4.85
CA GLU A 96 -20.50 1.98 -4.23
C GLU A 96 -21.17 0.70 -4.74
N SER A 97 -20.99 0.40 -6.04
CA SER A 97 -21.46 -0.84 -6.66
C SER A 97 -20.62 -2.06 -6.26
N ARG A 98 -19.62 -1.91 -5.38
CA ARG A 98 -18.70 -2.97 -4.92
C ARG A 98 -17.91 -3.65 -6.05
N LEU A 99 -17.72 -2.98 -7.15
CA LEU A 99 -16.91 -3.42 -8.28
C LEU A 99 -15.45 -3.04 -8.04
N TYR A 100 -14.82 -3.63 -7.01
CA TYR A 100 -13.51 -3.17 -6.50
C TYR A 100 -12.38 -3.27 -7.53
N ASN A 101 -12.26 -4.37 -8.27
CA ASN A 101 -11.24 -4.50 -9.32
C ASN A 101 -11.44 -3.47 -10.45
N PRO A 102 -12.65 -3.31 -11.03
CA PRO A 102 -12.93 -2.20 -11.94
C PRO A 102 -12.63 -0.82 -11.35
N THR A 103 -12.93 -0.60 -10.06
CA THR A 103 -12.61 0.66 -9.37
C THR A 103 -11.12 0.94 -9.36
N ILE A 104 -10.31 -0.07 -9.03
CA ILE A 104 -8.83 0.04 -8.99
C ILE A 104 -8.29 0.41 -10.37
N GLU A 105 -8.67 -0.31 -11.40
CA GLU A 105 -8.17 -0.07 -12.74
C GLU A 105 -8.65 1.28 -13.30
N TYR A 106 -9.92 1.60 -13.10
CA TYR A 106 -10.45 2.89 -13.50
C TYR A 106 -9.75 4.07 -12.80
N THR A 107 -9.55 3.99 -11.50
CA THR A 107 -8.88 5.08 -10.75
C THR A 107 -7.43 5.27 -11.17
N LYS A 108 -6.69 4.21 -11.50
CA LYS A 108 -5.36 4.30 -12.09
C LYS A 108 -5.40 5.06 -13.42
N LEU A 109 -6.34 4.66 -14.28
CA LEU A 109 -6.52 5.24 -15.60
C LEU A 109 -6.92 6.73 -15.52
N ALA A 110 -7.90 7.06 -14.66
CA ALA A 110 -8.39 8.42 -14.46
C ALA A 110 -7.30 9.35 -13.90
N ARG A 111 -6.50 8.87 -12.95
CA ARG A 111 -5.35 9.63 -12.40
C ARG A 111 -4.32 9.93 -13.48
N ARG A 112 -3.95 8.93 -14.28
CA ARG A 112 -3.03 9.12 -15.41
C ARG A 112 -3.59 10.12 -16.42
N PHE A 113 -4.86 10.00 -16.78
CA PHE A 113 -5.52 10.91 -17.70
C PHE A 113 -5.54 12.36 -17.20
N LEU A 114 -5.82 12.58 -15.90
CA LEU A 114 -5.75 13.89 -15.28
C LEU A 114 -4.32 14.47 -15.31
N GLN A 115 -3.32 13.65 -15.01
CA GLN A 115 -1.92 14.08 -15.00
C GLN A 115 -1.44 14.55 -16.37
N GLU A 116 -1.82 13.83 -17.43
CA GLU A 116 -1.36 14.06 -18.79
C GLU A 116 -2.11 15.17 -19.54
N ASN A 117 -3.37 15.44 -19.19
CA ASN A 117 -4.26 16.25 -20.02
C ASN A 117 -4.78 17.53 -19.35
N PHE A 118 -4.56 17.70 -18.04
CA PHE A 118 -5.03 18.88 -17.31
C PHE A 118 -3.88 19.71 -16.79
N SER A 119 -4.05 21.03 -16.83
CA SER A 119 -3.06 21.96 -16.28
C SER A 119 -2.94 21.82 -14.76
N ASP A 120 -1.76 22.11 -14.22
CA ASP A 120 -1.52 22.05 -12.79
C ASP A 120 -2.41 23.06 -12.05
N GLY A 121 -3.09 22.58 -11.02
CA GLY A 121 -4.00 23.38 -10.21
C GLY A 121 -4.52 22.58 -9.02
N LEU A 122 -4.99 23.29 -8.00
CA LEU A 122 -5.44 22.66 -6.76
C LEU A 122 -6.60 21.67 -6.98
N ASP A 123 -7.50 21.96 -7.91
CA ASP A 123 -8.67 21.09 -8.18
C ASP A 123 -8.25 19.78 -8.85
N LYS A 124 -7.30 19.83 -9.79
CA LYS A 124 -6.68 18.63 -10.38
C LYS A 124 -6.03 17.76 -9.30
N GLU A 125 -5.22 18.38 -8.44
CA GLU A 125 -4.50 17.65 -7.40
C GLU A 125 -5.46 17.06 -6.35
N LYS A 126 -6.51 17.78 -5.96
CA LYS A 126 -7.57 17.25 -5.11
C LYS A 126 -8.27 16.03 -5.73
N ALA A 127 -8.55 16.08 -7.02
CA ALA A 127 -9.16 14.96 -7.74
C ALA A 127 -8.23 13.74 -7.79
N ILE A 128 -6.94 13.95 -8.06
CA ILE A 128 -5.93 12.88 -8.04
C ILE A 128 -5.85 12.22 -6.67
N VAL A 129 -5.82 13.02 -5.60
CA VAL A 129 -5.82 12.54 -4.22
C VAL A 129 -7.10 11.76 -3.92
N ASN A 130 -8.27 12.28 -4.26
CA ASN A 130 -9.54 11.60 -4.04
C ASN A 130 -9.64 10.26 -4.80
N LEU A 131 -9.19 10.21 -6.04
CA LEU A 131 -9.12 8.96 -6.82
C LEU A 131 -8.14 7.96 -6.18
N ALA A 132 -7.02 8.43 -5.63
CA ALA A 132 -6.08 7.59 -4.90
C ALA A 132 -6.72 7.01 -3.61
N LEU A 133 -7.51 7.81 -2.89
CA LEU A 133 -8.25 7.36 -1.71
C LEU A 133 -9.28 6.29 -2.04
N ILE A 134 -10.04 6.47 -3.14
CA ILE A 134 -11.00 5.47 -3.63
C ILE A 134 -10.25 4.19 -4.02
N GLN A 135 -9.13 4.30 -4.73
CA GLN A 135 -8.29 3.16 -5.10
C GLN A 135 -7.81 2.39 -3.89
N ALA A 136 -7.26 3.09 -2.89
CA ALA A 136 -6.77 2.47 -1.66
C ALA A 136 -7.90 1.80 -0.87
N SER A 137 -9.08 2.43 -0.79
CA SER A 137 -10.27 1.86 -0.16
C SER A 137 -10.76 0.59 -0.87
N ALA A 138 -10.69 0.56 -2.21
CA ALA A 138 -11.02 -0.64 -2.99
C ALA A 138 -10.05 -1.78 -2.70
N TYR A 139 -8.74 -1.51 -2.62
CA TYR A 139 -7.74 -2.49 -2.17
C TYR A 139 -8.01 -3.00 -0.74
N GLN A 140 -8.35 -2.11 0.19
CA GLN A 140 -8.75 -2.51 1.55
C GLN A 140 -9.96 -3.44 1.55
N SER A 141 -10.97 -3.14 0.71
CA SER A 141 -12.20 -3.94 0.60
C SER A 141 -11.93 -5.34 0.06
N LEU A 142 -10.86 -5.51 -0.71
CA LEU A 142 -10.35 -6.80 -1.19
C LEU A 142 -9.42 -7.49 -0.19
N GLY A 143 -9.16 -6.91 0.99
CA GLY A 143 -8.21 -7.46 1.96
C GLY A 143 -6.74 -7.16 1.65
N MET A 144 -6.45 -6.42 0.61
CA MET A 144 -5.11 -6.08 0.12
C MET A 144 -4.54 -4.87 0.87
N SER A 145 -4.12 -5.07 2.10
CA SER A 145 -3.63 -3.98 2.96
C SER A 145 -2.35 -3.33 2.46
N THR A 146 -1.39 -4.09 1.93
CA THR A 146 -0.08 -3.56 1.52
C THR A 146 -0.18 -2.55 0.37
N PRO A 147 -0.87 -2.82 -0.75
CA PRO A 147 -1.10 -1.81 -1.78
C PRO A 147 -1.85 -0.57 -1.27
N ALA A 148 -2.86 -0.76 -0.42
CA ALA A 148 -3.60 0.35 0.16
C ALA A 148 -2.69 1.27 1.00
N ILE A 149 -1.87 0.70 1.88
CA ILE A 149 -0.91 1.42 2.71
C ILE A 149 0.08 2.21 1.84
N ASN A 150 0.62 1.59 0.80
CA ASN A 150 1.56 2.25 -0.10
C ASN A 150 0.93 3.46 -0.80
N ILE A 151 -0.32 3.32 -1.27
CA ILE A 151 -1.05 4.43 -1.88
C ILE A 151 -1.27 5.55 -0.85
N TYR A 152 -1.69 5.22 0.36
CA TYR A 152 -1.90 6.21 1.42
C TYR A 152 -0.62 6.97 1.75
N PHE A 153 0.52 6.31 1.90
CA PHE A 153 1.78 6.98 2.19
C PHE A 153 2.25 7.88 1.04
N ASN A 154 2.14 7.40 -0.21
CA ASN A 154 2.48 8.22 -1.37
C ASN A 154 1.56 9.46 -1.45
N THR A 155 0.26 9.29 -1.19
CA THR A 155 -0.71 10.38 -1.24
C THR A 155 -0.53 11.38 -0.08
N LEU A 156 0.00 10.95 1.07
CA LEU A 156 0.36 11.85 2.18
C LEU A 156 1.41 12.89 1.80
N GLU A 157 2.38 12.53 0.98
CA GLU A 157 3.40 13.48 0.48
C GLU A 157 2.74 14.57 -0.38
N GLU A 158 1.81 14.16 -1.25
CA GLU A 158 1.07 15.08 -2.12
C GLU A 158 0.17 16.03 -1.30
N THR A 159 -0.60 15.49 -0.33
CA THR A 159 -1.49 16.31 0.50
C THR A 159 -0.73 17.33 1.36
N LYS A 160 0.44 16.96 1.87
CA LYS A 160 1.31 17.88 2.61
C LYS A 160 1.86 18.99 1.72
N LYS A 161 2.33 18.63 0.51
CA LYS A 161 2.85 19.59 -0.48
C LYS A 161 1.83 20.68 -0.80
N TYR A 162 0.56 20.31 -0.96
CA TYR A 162 -0.52 21.22 -1.32
C TYR A 162 -1.34 21.73 -0.11
N ARG A 163 -0.93 21.44 1.12
CA ARG A 163 -1.59 21.80 2.39
C ARG A 163 -3.07 21.40 2.43
N MET A 164 -3.35 20.18 2.01
CA MET A 164 -4.70 19.59 2.01
C MET A 164 -4.96 18.87 3.35
N ASP A 165 -5.04 19.61 4.44
CA ASP A 165 -5.13 19.06 5.80
C ASP A 165 -6.36 18.17 5.99
N ASP A 166 -7.49 18.52 5.37
CA ASP A 166 -8.72 17.71 5.40
C ASP A 166 -8.51 16.31 4.79
N MET A 167 -7.79 16.24 3.67
CA MET A 167 -7.49 14.97 3.00
C MET A 167 -6.39 14.21 3.76
N THR A 168 -5.43 14.92 4.32
CA THR A 168 -4.40 14.36 5.21
C THR A 168 -5.04 13.65 6.40
N ALA A 169 -6.05 14.27 7.04
CA ALA A 169 -6.78 13.67 8.13
C ALA A 169 -7.54 12.40 7.71
N ILE A 170 -8.16 12.40 6.52
CA ILE A 170 -8.83 11.22 5.95
C ILE A 170 -7.82 10.09 5.73
N ILE A 171 -6.65 10.41 5.17
CA ILE A 171 -5.60 9.40 4.94
C ILE A 171 -5.12 8.80 6.26
N TYR A 172 -4.88 9.63 7.28
CA TYR A 172 -4.49 9.12 8.60
C TYR A 172 -5.57 8.21 9.20
N ASN A 173 -6.85 8.60 9.10
CA ASN A 173 -7.94 7.74 9.55
C ASN A 173 -7.96 6.39 8.82
N ASN A 174 -7.76 6.39 7.50
CA ASN A 174 -7.79 5.17 6.70
C ASN A 174 -6.55 4.29 6.95
N LEU A 175 -5.37 4.87 7.16
CA LEU A 175 -4.18 4.15 7.63
C LEU A 175 -4.46 3.51 8.99
N GLY A 176 -5.03 4.26 9.94
CA GLY A 176 -5.43 3.72 11.24
C GLY A 176 -6.36 2.53 11.11
N SER A 177 -7.39 2.62 10.25
CA SER A 177 -8.32 1.53 9.97
C SER A 177 -7.61 0.32 9.33
N THR A 178 -6.68 0.55 8.40
CA THR A 178 -5.92 -0.54 7.77
C THR A 178 -5.06 -1.29 8.79
N PHE A 179 -4.33 -0.56 9.65
CA PHE A 179 -3.52 -1.16 10.72
C PHE A 179 -4.39 -1.85 11.78
N GLN A 180 -5.58 -1.31 12.08
CA GLN A 180 -6.55 -1.97 12.96
C GLN A 180 -6.99 -3.33 12.40
N HIS A 181 -7.23 -3.43 11.08
CA HIS A 181 -7.56 -4.69 10.41
C HIS A 181 -6.41 -5.69 10.48
N GLN A 182 -5.17 -5.23 10.39
CA GLN A 182 -3.96 -6.05 10.56
C GLN A 182 -3.68 -6.40 12.04
N LYS A 183 -4.50 -5.93 12.98
CA LYS A 183 -4.31 -6.06 14.43
C LYS A 183 -3.08 -5.31 14.97
N GLU A 184 -2.51 -4.41 14.20
CA GLU A 184 -1.41 -3.53 14.58
C GLU A 184 -1.95 -2.30 15.33
N TYR A 185 -2.52 -2.54 16.50
CA TYR A 185 -3.33 -1.56 17.23
C TYR A 185 -2.54 -0.32 17.67
N ALA A 186 -1.25 -0.46 17.99
CA ALA A 186 -0.41 0.67 18.37
C ALA A 186 -0.18 1.65 17.19
N GLN A 187 -0.05 1.13 15.99
CA GLN A 187 0.06 1.95 14.78
C GLN A 187 -1.29 2.57 14.44
N ALA A 188 -2.39 1.80 14.55
CA ALA A 188 -3.74 2.30 14.35
C ALA A 188 -4.03 3.49 15.29
N ASP A 189 -3.74 3.36 16.59
CA ASP A 189 -3.88 4.43 17.59
C ASP A 189 -3.08 5.68 17.20
N THR A 190 -1.83 5.50 16.79
CA THR A 190 -0.98 6.61 16.34
C THR A 190 -1.58 7.38 15.17
N PHE A 191 -2.13 6.68 14.17
CA PHE A 191 -2.69 7.33 12.98
C PHE A 191 -4.06 7.96 13.27
N PHE A 192 -4.92 7.32 14.07
CA PHE A 192 -6.18 7.94 14.48
C PHE A 192 -5.95 9.23 15.28
N ASN A 193 -4.98 9.24 16.20
CA ASN A 193 -4.63 10.44 16.95
C ASN A 193 -4.09 11.57 16.05
N LYS A 194 -3.31 11.26 15.00
CA LYS A 194 -2.91 12.27 14.00
C LYS A 194 -4.11 12.83 13.25
N ALA A 195 -5.09 11.98 12.90
CA ALA A 195 -6.32 12.44 12.26
C ALA A 195 -7.14 13.35 13.19
N ILE A 196 -7.26 12.99 14.47
CA ILE A 196 -7.95 13.77 15.51
C ILE A 196 -7.33 15.17 15.62
N GLN A 197 -6.00 15.26 15.76
CA GLN A 197 -5.31 16.56 15.87
C GLN A 197 -5.65 17.50 14.72
N LEU A 198 -5.70 17.00 13.49
CA LEU A 198 -6.08 17.82 12.32
C LEU A 198 -7.56 18.20 12.36
N ASN A 199 -8.45 17.26 12.68
CA ASN A 199 -9.89 17.52 12.70
C ASN A 199 -10.31 18.41 13.86
N GLU A 200 -9.61 18.38 15.00
CA GLU A 200 -9.79 19.33 16.11
C GLU A 200 -9.40 20.75 15.69
N ALA A 201 -8.27 20.92 15.00
CA ALA A 201 -7.83 22.20 14.47
C ALA A 201 -8.87 22.81 13.50
N HIS A 202 -9.51 21.96 12.69
CA HIS A 202 -10.58 22.37 11.75
C HIS A 202 -11.97 22.40 12.38
N LYS A 203 -12.14 21.95 13.63
CA LYS A 203 -13.44 21.83 14.33
C LYS A 203 -14.46 20.98 13.58
N ASP A 204 -13.99 19.96 12.84
CA ASP A 204 -14.82 19.05 12.06
C ASP A 204 -15.38 17.95 12.95
N LYS A 205 -16.56 18.21 13.53
CA LYS A 205 -17.22 17.30 14.45
C LYS A 205 -17.58 15.95 13.83
N GLN A 206 -17.95 15.92 12.54
CA GLN A 206 -18.32 14.67 11.88
C GLN A 206 -17.10 13.75 11.72
N LYS A 207 -15.96 14.31 11.30
CA LYS A 207 -14.72 13.51 11.18
C LYS A 207 -14.19 13.12 12.56
N LEU A 208 -14.30 13.99 13.58
CA LEU A 208 -13.95 13.65 14.96
C LEU A 208 -14.79 12.47 15.48
N PHE A 209 -16.11 12.45 15.21
CA PHE A 209 -16.95 11.31 15.52
C PHE A 209 -16.39 10.02 14.92
N VAL A 210 -16.04 10.02 13.62
CA VAL A 210 -15.49 8.84 12.94
C VAL A 210 -14.18 8.38 13.59
N ASN A 211 -13.27 9.33 13.89
CA ASN A 211 -12.00 8.99 14.50
C ASN A 211 -12.16 8.40 15.91
N TYR A 212 -12.98 9.02 16.77
CA TYR A 212 -13.23 8.50 18.11
C TYR A 212 -13.97 7.15 18.08
N ASN A 213 -14.90 6.95 17.14
CA ASN A 213 -15.53 5.64 16.93
C ASN A 213 -14.50 4.57 16.56
N ASN A 214 -13.57 4.89 15.67
CA ASN A 214 -12.51 3.96 15.28
C ASN A 214 -11.57 3.61 16.44
N LEU A 215 -11.25 4.59 17.30
CA LEU A 215 -10.48 4.35 18.53
C LEU A 215 -11.28 3.49 19.51
N ALA A 216 -12.58 3.75 19.69
CA ALA A 216 -13.44 2.91 20.53
C ALA A 216 -13.42 1.45 20.07
N ILE A 217 -13.55 1.20 18.76
CA ILE A 217 -13.45 -0.15 18.18
C ILE A 217 -12.05 -0.73 18.39
N THR A 218 -10.99 0.06 18.24
CA THR A 218 -9.61 -0.38 18.43
C THR A 218 -9.38 -0.86 19.85
N TYR A 219 -9.80 -0.07 20.85
CA TYR A 219 -9.65 -0.43 22.25
C TYR A 219 -10.58 -1.58 22.67
N ALA A 220 -11.79 -1.67 22.09
CA ALA A 220 -12.67 -2.82 22.30
C ALA A 220 -12.04 -4.13 21.80
N LYS A 221 -11.38 -4.11 20.63
CA LYS A 221 -10.63 -5.26 20.10
C LYS A 221 -9.42 -5.65 20.96
N GLN A 222 -8.83 -4.70 21.67
CA GLN A 222 -7.76 -4.92 22.65
C GLN A 222 -8.30 -5.35 24.03
N GLN A 223 -9.61 -5.52 24.19
CA GLN A 223 -10.29 -5.80 25.45
C GLN A 223 -10.11 -4.70 26.52
N ASN A 224 -9.70 -3.50 26.11
CA ASN A 224 -9.63 -2.33 26.98
C ASN A 224 -11.00 -1.62 26.97
N HIS A 225 -11.95 -2.20 27.72
CA HIS A 225 -13.34 -1.75 27.69
C HIS A 225 -13.53 -0.34 28.23
N ASP A 226 -12.72 0.10 29.20
CA ASP A 226 -12.81 1.44 29.79
C ASP A 226 -12.45 2.52 28.78
N LYS A 227 -11.32 2.36 28.08
CA LYS A 227 -10.95 3.26 26.99
C LYS A 227 -11.91 3.19 25.81
N ALA A 228 -12.42 2.00 25.50
CA ALA A 228 -13.40 1.85 24.44
C ALA A 228 -14.68 2.65 24.73
N LEU A 229 -15.18 2.63 25.97
CA LEU A 229 -16.32 3.43 26.41
C LEU A 229 -16.00 4.93 26.41
N GLU A 230 -14.82 5.33 26.91
CA GLU A 230 -14.36 6.72 26.90
C GLU A 230 -14.43 7.31 25.49
N TYR A 231 -13.80 6.64 24.50
CA TYR A 231 -13.83 7.10 23.12
C TYR A 231 -15.20 7.02 22.46
N ALA A 232 -16.02 6.02 22.84
CA ALA A 232 -17.39 5.94 22.35
C ALA A 232 -18.25 7.12 22.84
N PHE A 233 -18.08 7.56 24.09
CA PHE A 233 -18.76 8.75 24.61
C PHE A 233 -18.20 10.05 24.00
N LEU A 234 -16.89 10.14 23.78
CA LEU A 234 -16.29 11.26 23.06
C LEU A 234 -16.85 11.38 21.63
N ALA A 235 -17.08 10.24 20.96
CA ALA A 235 -17.71 10.22 19.65
C ALA A 235 -19.14 10.77 19.70
N ILE A 236 -19.98 10.29 20.62
CA ILE A 236 -21.36 10.80 20.77
C ILE A 236 -21.38 12.29 21.06
N HIS A 237 -20.43 12.79 21.85
CA HIS A 237 -20.35 14.22 22.18
C HIS A 237 -20.11 15.12 20.97
N GLN A 238 -19.61 14.59 19.86
CA GLN A 238 -19.43 15.37 18.63
C GLN A 238 -20.75 15.54 17.86
N LEU A 239 -21.78 14.79 18.17
CA LEU A 239 -23.03 14.69 17.44
C LEU A 239 -24.11 15.63 18.00
N ASP A 240 -25.00 16.09 17.10
CA ASP A 240 -26.22 16.78 17.46
C ASP A 240 -27.32 15.74 17.80
N ALA A 241 -27.94 15.88 18.98
CA ALA A 241 -28.88 14.88 19.50
C ALA A 241 -30.09 14.65 18.59
N GLU A 242 -30.55 15.66 17.86
CA GLU A 242 -31.74 15.58 17.01
C GLU A 242 -31.39 15.25 15.54
N LYS A 243 -30.34 15.87 15.02
CA LYS A 243 -29.95 15.72 13.61
C LYS A 243 -29.22 14.41 13.35
N ASP A 244 -28.37 13.99 14.31
CA ASP A 244 -27.48 12.85 14.13
C ASP A 244 -27.99 11.59 14.88
N LYS A 245 -29.28 11.50 15.14
CA LYS A 245 -29.88 10.45 15.94
C LYS A 245 -29.57 9.04 15.44
N ASP A 246 -29.46 8.85 14.12
CA ASP A 246 -29.06 7.57 13.53
C ASP A 246 -27.64 7.17 13.94
N MET A 247 -26.71 8.10 13.87
CA MET A 247 -25.31 7.89 14.25
C MET A 247 -25.18 7.61 15.76
N ILE A 248 -25.97 8.33 16.58
CA ILE A 248 -26.04 8.10 18.02
C ILE A 248 -26.54 6.68 18.32
N MET A 249 -27.57 6.21 17.61
CA MET A 249 -28.09 4.86 17.79
C MET A 249 -27.08 3.79 17.37
N LEU A 250 -26.33 4.00 16.31
CA LEU A 250 -25.23 3.12 15.91
C LEU A 250 -24.12 3.07 16.96
N MET A 251 -23.79 4.22 17.56
CA MET A 251 -22.80 4.26 18.62
C MET A 251 -23.30 3.61 19.90
N GLN A 252 -24.57 3.80 20.26
CA GLN A 252 -25.19 3.09 21.40
C GLN A 252 -25.19 1.58 21.20
N GLN A 253 -25.38 1.09 19.97
CA GLN A 253 -25.23 -0.32 19.63
C GLN A 253 -23.80 -0.82 19.91
N SER A 254 -22.78 -0.04 19.53
CA SER A 254 -21.39 -0.36 19.85
C SER A 254 -21.11 -0.34 21.36
N ILE A 255 -21.64 0.63 22.09
CA ILE A 255 -21.54 0.73 23.55
C ILE A 255 -22.18 -0.48 24.21
N ALA A 256 -23.36 -0.92 23.75
CA ALA A 256 -24.01 -2.12 24.27
C ALA A 256 -23.12 -3.37 24.07
N SER A 257 -22.46 -3.49 22.92
CA SER A 257 -21.49 -4.56 22.67
C SER A 257 -20.29 -4.50 23.63
N ILE A 258 -19.77 -3.31 23.92
CA ILE A 258 -18.67 -3.12 24.88
C ILE A 258 -19.11 -3.52 26.29
N TYR A 259 -20.29 -3.11 26.74
CA TYR A 259 -20.82 -3.54 28.04
C TYR A 259 -21.03 -5.05 28.12
N LEU A 260 -21.50 -5.68 27.05
CA LEU A 260 -21.60 -7.14 27.01
C LEU A 260 -20.24 -7.80 27.20
N ASN A 261 -19.23 -7.36 26.48
CA ASN A 261 -17.86 -7.87 26.57
C ASN A 261 -17.21 -7.58 27.94
N ARG A 262 -17.65 -6.53 28.60
CA ARG A 262 -17.26 -6.19 29.98
C ARG A 262 -17.98 -7.04 31.04
N ASN A 263 -18.85 -7.98 30.62
CA ASN A 263 -19.68 -8.82 31.46
C ASN A 263 -20.77 -8.05 32.23
N GLU A 264 -21.31 -7.00 31.59
CA GLU A 264 -22.42 -6.18 32.12
C GLU A 264 -23.68 -6.30 31.24
N PRO A 265 -24.26 -7.51 31.09
CA PRO A 265 -25.33 -7.78 30.11
C PRO A 265 -26.62 -7.01 30.37
N LEU A 266 -26.91 -6.63 31.62
CA LEU A 266 -28.12 -5.86 31.94
C LEU A 266 -28.05 -4.43 31.44
N LEU A 267 -26.86 -3.79 31.51
CA LEU A 267 -26.65 -2.44 30.91
C LEU A 267 -26.70 -2.54 29.40
N ALA A 268 -26.06 -3.55 28.83
CA ALA A 268 -26.11 -3.80 27.38
C ALA A 268 -27.57 -3.99 26.92
N LEU A 269 -28.37 -4.75 27.65
CA LEU A 269 -29.78 -5.00 27.33
C LEU A 269 -30.60 -3.71 27.29
N LYS A 270 -30.46 -2.88 28.32
CA LYS A 270 -31.19 -1.60 28.41
C LYS A 270 -30.92 -0.73 27.19
N ILE A 271 -29.63 -0.57 26.82
CA ILE A 271 -29.24 0.27 25.72
C ILE A 271 -29.73 -0.30 24.38
N ILE A 272 -29.52 -1.59 24.14
CA ILE A 272 -29.85 -2.20 22.86
C ILE A 272 -31.35 -2.28 22.59
N GLN A 273 -32.19 -2.34 23.63
CA GLN A 273 -33.66 -2.29 23.51
C GLN A 273 -34.13 -0.93 23.03
N GLU A 274 -33.50 0.15 23.46
CA GLU A 274 -33.80 1.51 22.95
C GLU A 274 -33.37 1.63 21.47
N VAL A 275 -32.21 1.10 21.12
CA VAL A 275 -31.73 1.05 19.72
C VAL A 275 -32.68 0.24 18.84
N GLU A 276 -33.09 -0.95 19.30
CA GLU A 276 -34.02 -1.83 18.58
C GLU A 276 -35.36 -1.11 18.32
N LYS A 277 -35.93 -0.49 19.35
CA LYS A 277 -37.19 0.27 19.25
C LYS A 277 -37.08 1.38 18.20
N TYR A 278 -35.99 2.13 18.22
CA TYR A 278 -35.77 3.21 17.26
C TYR A 278 -35.62 2.69 15.83
N GLN A 279 -34.78 1.68 15.63
CA GLN A 279 -34.53 1.12 14.31
C GLN A 279 -35.77 0.45 13.70
N ARG A 280 -36.58 -0.22 14.50
CA ARG A 280 -37.86 -0.80 14.05
C ARG A 280 -38.85 0.25 13.53
N GLN A 281 -38.89 1.43 14.13
CA GLN A 281 -39.77 2.52 13.67
C GLN A 281 -39.36 3.05 12.29
N LYS A 282 -38.09 2.90 11.91
CA LYS A 282 -37.58 3.29 10.58
C LYS A 282 -37.79 2.24 9.50
N GLY A 283 -38.13 1.02 9.84
CA GLY A 283 -38.38 -0.08 8.90
C GLY A 283 -37.19 -1.00 8.67
N GLN A 284 -37.11 -1.64 7.52
CA GLN A 284 -36.07 -2.60 7.18
C GLN A 284 -34.70 -1.92 7.12
N SER A 285 -33.72 -2.47 7.83
CA SER A 285 -32.37 -1.93 7.88
C SER A 285 -31.33 -3.02 8.14
N PRO A 286 -30.21 -3.04 7.44
CA PRO A 286 -29.09 -3.93 7.74
C PRO A 286 -28.60 -3.80 9.21
N PHE A 287 -28.79 -2.65 9.82
CA PHE A 287 -28.38 -2.42 11.23
C PHE A 287 -29.25 -3.21 12.22
N LEU A 288 -30.51 -3.51 11.89
CA LEU A 288 -31.39 -4.38 12.70
C LEU A 288 -30.84 -5.80 12.81
N ILE A 289 -30.14 -6.31 11.81
CA ILE A 289 -29.52 -7.64 11.85
C ILE A 289 -28.52 -7.70 13.01
N TYR A 290 -27.63 -6.72 13.08
CA TYR A 290 -26.64 -6.65 14.16
C TYR A 290 -27.30 -6.42 15.51
N THR A 291 -28.32 -5.58 15.60
CA THR A 291 -29.07 -5.31 16.83
C THR A 291 -29.71 -6.60 17.38
N TYR A 292 -30.40 -7.36 16.54
CA TYR A 292 -31.01 -8.63 16.96
C TYR A 292 -29.97 -9.70 17.29
N ARG A 293 -28.84 -9.74 16.57
CA ARG A 293 -27.74 -10.63 16.90
C ARG A 293 -27.12 -10.29 18.26
N LEU A 294 -26.92 -9.01 18.56
CA LEU A 294 -26.40 -8.56 19.85
C LEU A 294 -27.41 -8.83 20.98
N LEU A 295 -28.72 -8.61 20.73
CA LEU A 295 -29.78 -9.01 21.68
C LEU A 295 -29.73 -10.50 21.98
N ALA A 296 -29.55 -11.35 20.95
CA ALA A 296 -29.43 -12.79 21.15
C ALA A 296 -28.21 -13.14 22.02
N GLN A 297 -27.06 -12.53 21.79
CA GLN A 297 -25.87 -12.71 22.63
C GLN A 297 -26.11 -12.27 24.08
N ILE A 298 -26.73 -11.10 24.26
CA ILE A 298 -27.05 -10.59 25.62
C ILE A 298 -28.02 -11.54 26.34
N TYR A 299 -29.07 -12.02 25.66
CA TYR A 299 -30.00 -12.98 26.26
C TYR A 299 -29.32 -14.31 26.61
N LEU A 300 -28.40 -14.77 25.80
CA LEU A 300 -27.60 -15.96 26.08
C LEU A 300 -26.75 -15.76 27.35
N HIS A 301 -26.05 -14.63 27.48
CA HIS A 301 -25.32 -14.29 28.71
C HIS A 301 -26.22 -14.16 29.96
N LEU A 302 -27.50 -13.87 29.76
CA LEU A 302 -28.49 -13.82 30.82
C LEU A 302 -29.18 -15.17 31.06
N ASN A 303 -28.73 -16.26 30.44
CA ASN A 303 -29.34 -17.61 30.48
C ASN A 303 -30.80 -17.62 29.99
N ARG A 304 -31.18 -16.68 29.10
CA ARG A 304 -32.54 -16.59 28.53
C ARG A 304 -32.53 -17.16 27.11
N THR A 305 -32.28 -18.45 26.98
CA THR A 305 -32.03 -19.15 25.71
C THR A 305 -33.17 -19.05 24.70
N ASP A 306 -34.44 -19.07 25.16
CA ASP A 306 -35.62 -18.94 24.28
C ASP A 306 -35.71 -17.51 23.70
N ALA A 307 -35.48 -16.49 24.52
CA ALA A 307 -35.44 -15.11 24.05
C ALA A 307 -34.25 -14.86 23.08
N ALA A 308 -33.12 -15.50 23.35
CA ALA A 308 -31.96 -15.48 22.47
C ALA A 308 -32.29 -16.09 21.10
N LEU A 309 -32.99 -17.24 21.07
CA LEU A 309 -33.39 -17.89 19.83
C LEU A 309 -34.38 -17.04 19.04
N GLU A 310 -35.38 -16.43 19.73
CA GLU A 310 -36.33 -15.52 19.08
C GLU A 310 -35.63 -14.30 18.44
N ALA A 311 -34.72 -13.68 19.19
CA ALA A 311 -33.96 -12.53 18.67
C ALA A 311 -33.12 -12.94 17.46
N LEU A 312 -32.47 -14.11 17.51
CA LEU A 312 -31.65 -14.60 16.40
C LEU A 312 -32.46 -14.97 15.15
N GLN A 313 -33.71 -15.47 15.33
CA GLN A 313 -34.63 -15.69 14.22
C GLN A 313 -35.03 -14.39 13.55
N LYS A 314 -35.27 -13.31 14.34
CA LYS A 314 -35.49 -11.96 13.80
C LYS A 314 -34.27 -11.44 13.03
N ALA A 315 -33.06 -11.67 13.55
CA ALA A 315 -31.83 -11.31 12.84
C ALA A 315 -31.73 -12.01 11.48
N LYS A 316 -32.00 -13.33 11.46
CA LYS A 316 -32.00 -14.12 10.24
C LYS A 316 -33.03 -13.61 9.23
N GLN A 317 -34.26 -13.37 9.67
CA GLN A 317 -35.32 -12.84 8.81
C GLN A 317 -34.91 -11.49 8.17
N GLN A 318 -34.29 -10.60 8.96
CA GLN A 318 -33.79 -9.32 8.43
C GLN A 318 -32.60 -9.52 7.46
N ALA A 319 -31.72 -10.48 7.73
CA ALA A 319 -30.61 -10.79 6.82
C ALA A 319 -31.11 -11.31 5.46
N ASP A 320 -32.12 -12.17 5.48
CA ASP A 320 -32.76 -12.71 4.27
C ASP A 320 -33.45 -11.59 3.48
N LEU A 321 -34.17 -10.67 4.14
CA LEU A 321 -34.83 -9.52 3.52
C LEU A 321 -33.85 -8.51 2.91
N CYS A 322 -32.69 -8.32 3.54
CA CYS A 322 -31.66 -7.38 3.08
C CYS A 322 -30.63 -8.02 2.13
N HIS A 323 -30.76 -9.30 1.79
CA HIS A 323 -29.78 -10.06 0.99
C HIS A 323 -28.33 -9.91 1.53
N ASN A 324 -28.18 -9.97 2.87
CA ASN A 324 -26.89 -9.78 3.54
C ASN A 324 -26.22 -11.11 3.88
N ASP A 325 -25.50 -11.68 2.90
CA ASP A 325 -24.83 -12.96 3.06
C ASP A 325 -23.64 -12.94 4.03
N LYS A 326 -23.06 -11.76 4.29
CA LYS A 326 -21.92 -11.62 5.21
C LYS A 326 -22.29 -11.97 6.67
N GLU A 327 -23.53 -11.77 7.04
CA GLU A 327 -24.00 -12.09 8.40
C GLU A 327 -24.38 -13.58 8.58
N GLN A 328 -24.36 -14.40 7.52
CA GLN A 328 -24.74 -15.82 7.65
C GLN A 328 -23.83 -16.59 8.60
N VAL A 329 -22.50 -16.41 8.52
CA VAL A 329 -21.57 -17.12 9.40
C VAL A 329 -21.75 -16.76 10.87
N PRO A 330 -21.77 -15.46 11.28
CA PRO A 330 -22.04 -15.07 12.65
C PRO A 330 -23.39 -15.57 13.19
N LEU A 331 -24.44 -15.50 12.36
CA LEU A 331 -25.77 -15.98 12.76
C LEU A 331 -25.79 -17.49 12.97
N LEU A 332 -25.25 -18.27 12.03
CA LEU A 332 -25.18 -19.75 12.14
C LEU A 332 -24.35 -20.19 13.35
N SER A 333 -23.24 -19.50 13.63
CA SER A 333 -22.40 -19.79 14.79
C SER A 333 -23.18 -19.57 16.08
N LEU A 334 -23.94 -18.48 16.18
CA LEU A 334 -24.73 -18.17 17.36
C LEU A 334 -25.96 -19.11 17.50
N PHE A 335 -26.59 -19.53 16.38
CA PHE A 335 -27.60 -20.60 16.41
C PHE A 335 -27.02 -21.89 16.96
N ALA A 336 -25.81 -22.26 16.56
CA ALA A 336 -25.16 -23.47 17.07
C ALA A 336 -24.92 -23.39 18.58
N GLU A 337 -24.47 -22.24 19.07
CA GLU A 337 -24.26 -22.00 20.51
C GLU A 337 -25.56 -22.10 21.28
N ILE A 338 -26.63 -21.42 20.85
CA ILE A 338 -27.95 -21.47 21.50
C ILE A 338 -28.54 -22.89 21.51
N TYR A 339 -28.43 -23.63 20.39
CA TYR A 339 -28.89 -25.01 20.33
C TYR A 339 -28.08 -25.96 21.24
N ALA A 340 -26.78 -25.71 21.39
CA ALA A 340 -25.94 -26.47 22.31
C ALA A 340 -26.36 -26.23 23.76
N GLU A 341 -26.65 -25.00 24.17
CA GLU A 341 -27.18 -24.66 25.49
C GLU A 341 -28.54 -25.33 25.75
N LYS A 342 -29.35 -25.51 24.71
CA LYS A 342 -30.64 -26.24 24.81
C LYS A 342 -30.47 -27.75 24.74
N ASN A 343 -29.25 -28.30 24.70
CA ASN A 343 -28.92 -29.70 24.48
C ASN A 343 -29.43 -30.28 23.13
N GLU A 344 -29.74 -29.43 22.18
CA GLU A 344 -30.16 -29.81 20.82
C GLU A 344 -28.92 -30.00 19.91
N TYR A 345 -28.05 -30.92 20.25
CA TYR A 345 -26.73 -31.08 19.62
C TYR A 345 -26.79 -31.36 18.12
N ALA A 346 -27.81 -32.01 17.60
CA ALA A 346 -27.99 -32.24 16.18
C ALA A 346 -28.21 -30.93 15.41
N ASN A 347 -28.99 -29.99 15.98
CA ASN A 347 -29.21 -28.65 15.39
C ASN A 347 -27.97 -27.80 15.55
N ALA A 348 -27.28 -27.85 16.67
CA ALA A 348 -26.03 -27.18 16.93
C ALA A 348 -24.96 -27.58 15.88
N TYR A 349 -24.74 -28.89 15.71
CA TYR A 349 -23.80 -29.43 14.74
C TYR A 349 -24.13 -28.99 13.30
N ARG A 350 -25.40 -29.08 12.88
CA ARG A 350 -25.82 -28.70 11.54
C ARG A 350 -25.54 -27.22 11.24
N ASN A 351 -25.82 -26.34 12.18
CA ASN A 351 -25.55 -24.91 12.01
C ASN A 351 -24.04 -24.62 12.01
N LEU A 352 -23.29 -25.25 12.92
CA LEU A 352 -21.83 -25.08 12.98
C LEU A 352 -21.15 -25.60 11.71
N ALA A 353 -21.51 -26.79 11.25
CA ALA A 353 -20.98 -27.37 10.01
C ALA A 353 -21.24 -26.47 8.79
N ARG A 354 -22.45 -25.87 8.74
CA ARG A 354 -22.79 -24.91 7.69
C ARG A 354 -21.99 -23.61 7.81
N ALA A 355 -21.80 -23.08 9.03
CA ALA A 355 -20.98 -21.89 9.27
C ALA A 355 -19.52 -22.13 8.83
N VAL A 356 -18.95 -23.28 9.20
CA VAL A 356 -17.59 -23.69 8.80
C VAL A 356 -17.48 -23.80 7.28
N SER A 357 -18.42 -24.49 6.62
CA SER A 357 -18.42 -24.63 5.16
C SER A 357 -18.48 -23.30 4.44
N ILE A 358 -19.30 -22.34 4.90
CA ILE A 358 -19.35 -20.99 4.32
C ILE A 358 -18.06 -20.23 4.60
N LYS A 359 -17.53 -20.32 5.83
CA LYS A 359 -16.28 -19.67 6.22
C LYS A 359 -15.09 -20.17 5.38
N ASP A 360 -15.00 -21.48 5.19
CA ASP A 360 -13.95 -22.10 4.36
C ASP A 360 -14.08 -21.65 2.91
N SER A 361 -15.30 -21.61 2.37
CA SER A 361 -15.56 -21.09 1.03
C SER A 361 -15.16 -19.61 0.90
N LEU A 362 -15.46 -18.78 1.90
CA LEU A 362 -15.05 -17.37 1.91
C LEU A 362 -13.54 -17.22 2.06
N SER A 363 -12.90 -18.04 2.91
CA SER A 363 -11.45 -18.07 3.07
C SER A 363 -10.74 -18.53 1.79
N ASP A 364 -11.30 -19.53 1.10
CA ASP A 364 -10.79 -19.98 -0.19
C ASP A 364 -10.92 -18.91 -1.29
N ILE A 365 -11.99 -18.11 -1.21
CA ILE A 365 -12.18 -16.96 -2.10
C ILE A 365 -11.14 -15.87 -1.77
N GLU A 366 -10.96 -15.57 -0.49
CA GLU A 366 -9.99 -14.57 -0.02
C GLU A 366 -8.54 -15.00 -0.34
N ASN A 367 -8.20 -16.27 -0.12
CA ASN A 367 -6.91 -16.84 -0.50
C ASN A 367 -6.71 -16.86 -2.01
N ARG A 368 -7.75 -17.19 -2.80
CA ARG A 368 -7.69 -17.08 -4.26
C ARG A 368 -7.52 -15.64 -4.73
N HIS A 369 -8.18 -14.69 -4.10
CA HIS A 369 -7.93 -13.28 -4.38
C HIS A 369 -6.48 -12.90 -4.05
N GLN A 370 -5.96 -13.29 -2.89
CA GLN A 370 -4.56 -13.02 -2.55
C GLN A 370 -3.57 -13.65 -3.54
N VAL A 371 -3.84 -14.87 -4.00
CA VAL A 371 -3.01 -15.53 -5.03
C VAL A 371 -3.14 -14.81 -6.37
N THR A 372 -4.36 -14.45 -6.78
CA THR A 372 -4.58 -13.68 -8.02
C THR A 372 -3.93 -12.30 -7.93
N ASP A 373 -3.97 -11.67 -6.77
CA ASP A 373 -3.36 -10.36 -6.51
C ASP A 373 -1.83 -10.43 -6.56
N ILE A 374 -1.24 -11.49 -6.00
CA ILE A 374 0.20 -11.75 -6.11
C ILE A 374 0.57 -12.02 -7.57
N GLU A 375 -0.26 -12.76 -8.30
CA GLU A 375 -0.08 -13.02 -9.72
C GLU A 375 -0.23 -11.74 -10.55
N GLU A 376 -1.21 -10.88 -10.26
CA GLU A 376 -1.36 -9.55 -10.89
C GLU A 376 -0.20 -8.62 -10.55
N MET A 377 0.28 -8.61 -9.30
CA MET A 377 1.46 -7.85 -8.90
C MET A 377 2.73 -8.37 -9.60
N TYR A 378 2.84 -9.70 -9.77
CA TYR A 378 3.92 -10.31 -10.52
C TYR A 378 3.84 -9.97 -12.01
N LEU A 379 2.65 -10.05 -12.61
CA LEU A 379 2.41 -9.68 -14.01
C LEU A 379 2.62 -8.18 -14.23
N ALA A 380 2.15 -7.33 -13.30
CA ALA A 380 2.40 -5.88 -13.34
C ALA A 380 3.90 -5.56 -13.15
N GLY A 381 4.60 -6.32 -12.32
CA GLY A 381 6.05 -6.25 -12.19
C GLY A 381 6.78 -6.68 -13.47
N GLN A 382 6.34 -7.75 -14.10
CA GLN A 382 6.86 -8.19 -15.40
C GLN A 382 6.57 -7.16 -16.50
N GLU A 383 5.36 -6.59 -16.54
CA GLU A 383 5.02 -5.58 -17.53
C GLU A 383 5.80 -4.29 -17.31
N ARG A 384 6.04 -3.87 -16.06
CA ARG A 384 6.93 -2.75 -15.74
C ARG A 384 8.36 -3.02 -16.19
N ASN A 385 8.89 -4.22 -15.90
CA ASN A 385 10.21 -4.63 -16.36
C ASN A 385 10.29 -4.70 -17.90
N ARG A 386 9.20 -5.13 -18.54
CA ARG A 386 9.07 -5.14 -20.00
C ARG A 386 9.02 -3.72 -20.57
N GLN A 387 8.26 -2.82 -19.96
CA GLN A 387 8.21 -1.41 -20.37
C GLN A 387 9.56 -0.72 -20.16
N GLU A 388 10.22 -0.97 -19.03
CA GLU A 388 11.59 -0.49 -18.77
C GLU A 388 12.59 -1.07 -19.77
N SER A 389 12.47 -2.35 -20.12
CA SER A 389 13.31 -2.97 -21.15
C SER A 389 13.03 -2.42 -22.54
N VAL A 390 11.77 -2.16 -22.89
CA VAL A 390 11.37 -1.55 -24.17
C VAL A 390 11.82 -0.08 -24.22
N ALA A 391 11.68 0.67 -23.13
CA ALA A 391 12.19 2.04 -23.03
C ALA A 391 13.72 2.08 -23.15
N ALA A 392 14.42 1.19 -22.46
CA ALA A 392 15.87 1.03 -22.58
C ALA A 392 16.28 0.61 -23.99
N GLU A 393 15.51 -0.26 -24.65
CA GLU A 393 15.74 -0.65 -26.04
C GLU A 393 15.51 0.52 -27.01
N GLN A 394 14.48 1.33 -26.79
CA GLN A 394 14.24 2.55 -27.58
C GLN A 394 15.35 3.58 -27.38
N GLU A 395 15.82 3.74 -26.14
CA GLU A 395 16.94 4.63 -25.84
C GLU A 395 18.25 4.11 -26.46
N ARG A 396 18.48 2.80 -26.42
CA ARG A 396 19.59 2.13 -27.13
C ARG A 396 19.49 2.33 -28.66
N LYS A 397 18.27 2.21 -29.23
CA LYS A 397 18.05 2.47 -30.67
C LYS A 397 18.32 3.93 -31.04
N LYS A 398 17.87 4.89 -30.19
CA LYS A 398 18.21 6.32 -30.37
C LYS A 398 19.72 6.55 -30.29
N ASN A 399 20.37 5.98 -29.30
CA ASN A 399 21.81 6.08 -29.15
C ASN A 399 22.57 5.41 -30.32
N ALA A 400 22.09 4.26 -30.78
CA ALA A 400 22.64 3.59 -31.96
C ALA A 400 22.50 4.44 -33.24
N ILE A 401 21.37 5.13 -33.39
CA ILE A 401 21.18 6.09 -34.52
C ILE A 401 22.17 7.25 -34.38
N VAL A 402 22.35 7.82 -33.21
CA VAL A 402 23.32 8.89 -32.97
C VAL A 402 24.74 8.41 -33.23
N TYR A 403 25.10 7.20 -32.77
CA TYR A 403 26.42 6.63 -33.05
C TYR A 403 26.63 6.32 -34.54
N THR A 404 25.60 5.80 -35.23
CA THR A 404 25.69 5.57 -36.68
C THR A 404 25.81 6.87 -37.45
N LEU A 405 25.10 7.93 -37.04
CA LEU A 405 25.27 9.27 -37.63
C LEU A 405 26.68 9.85 -37.37
N LEU A 406 27.21 9.69 -36.17
CA LEU A 406 28.57 10.07 -35.81
C LEU A 406 29.60 9.31 -36.64
N ILE A 407 29.40 8.00 -36.82
CA ILE A 407 30.26 7.15 -37.67
C ILE A 407 30.18 7.62 -39.14
N VAL A 408 28.98 7.92 -39.64
CA VAL A 408 28.81 8.45 -41.02
C VAL A 408 29.50 9.80 -41.17
N ILE A 409 29.44 10.69 -40.17
CA ILE A 409 30.16 11.97 -40.18
C ILE A 409 31.67 11.73 -40.14
N ILE A 410 32.15 10.84 -39.29
CA ILE A 410 33.58 10.49 -39.21
C ILE A 410 34.05 9.87 -40.53
N VAL A 411 33.26 8.95 -41.10
CA VAL A 411 33.56 8.35 -42.40
C VAL A 411 33.57 9.41 -43.51
N SER A 412 32.59 10.33 -43.49
CA SER A 412 32.55 11.43 -44.47
C SER A 412 33.75 12.39 -44.34
N LEU A 413 34.18 12.70 -43.12
CA LEU A 413 35.37 13.48 -42.82
C LEU A 413 36.65 12.75 -43.24
N VAL A 414 36.73 11.44 -42.94
CA VAL A 414 37.86 10.61 -43.39
C VAL A 414 37.91 10.51 -44.91
N VAL A 415 36.74 10.30 -45.54
CA VAL A 415 36.64 10.31 -47.03
C VAL A 415 37.00 11.67 -47.59
N MET A 416 36.61 12.77 -46.97
CA MET A 416 36.99 14.12 -47.37
C MET A 416 38.49 14.37 -47.20
N LEU A 417 39.09 13.92 -46.09
CA LEU A 417 40.53 13.99 -45.86
C LEU A 417 41.32 13.09 -46.82
N LEU A 418 40.80 11.89 -47.10
CA LEU A 418 41.38 10.98 -48.10
C LEU A 418 41.25 11.55 -49.52
N ARG A 419 40.10 12.17 -49.84
CA ARG A 419 39.88 12.85 -51.12
C ARG A 419 40.81 14.04 -51.30
N ASN A 420 41.06 14.83 -50.24
CA ASN A 420 42.01 15.90 -50.23
C ASN A 420 43.47 15.39 -50.35
N ARG A 421 43.81 14.29 -49.71
CA ARG A 421 45.09 13.60 -49.88
C ARG A 421 45.23 12.97 -51.27
N LEU A 422 44.16 12.38 -51.81
CA LEU A 422 44.14 11.81 -53.17
C LEU A 422 44.17 12.90 -54.24
N SER A 423 43.56 14.08 -54.01
CA SER A 423 43.70 15.21 -54.90
C SER A 423 45.16 15.76 -54.96
N SER A 424 45.84 15.67 -53.82
CA SER A 424 47.30 15.99 -53.77
C SER A 424 48.17 14.80 -54.19
N ALA A 425 47.68 13.55 -54.09
CA ALA A 425 48.38 12.34 -54.54
C ALA A 425 48.02 11.90 -55.96
N ARG A 426 47.02 12.51 -56.65
CA ARG A 426 46.81 12.38 -58.12
C ARG A 426 47.99 12.80 -58.95
N LYS A 427 49.01 13.40 -58.33
CA LYS A 427 50.33 13.60 -58.95
C LYS A 427 51.28 12.41 -58.73
N ARG A 428 50.88 11.37 -58.03
CA ARG A 428 51.69 10.15 -57.91
C ARG A 428 50.78 8.95 -58.07
N ALA A 429 50.82 8.31 -59.19
CA ALA A 429 50.10 7.11 -59.53
C ALA A 429 50.54 5.93 -58.63
N ALA A 430 49.86 5.72 -57.53
CA ALA A 430 49.87 4.42 -56.81
C ALA A 430 49.00 4.52 -55.55
N SER A 431 47.73 4.10 -55.55
CA SER A 431 47.11 3.64 -54.32
C SER A 431 45.63 3.23 -54.42
N ALA A 432 45.20 2.54 -55.45
CA ALA A 432 43.89 1.87 -55.46
C ALA A 432 43.86 0.68 -54.49
N GLU A 433 45.00 0.04 -54.23
CA GLU A 433 45.11 -1.08 -53.29
C GLU A 433 45.04 -0.67 -51.83
N SER A 434 45.58 0.51 -51.43
CA SER A 434 45.56 0.95 -50.05
C SER A 434 44.17 1.39 -49.56
N LEU A 435 43.27 1.77 -50.48
CA LEU A 435 41.90 2.17 -50.12
C LEU A 435 41.02 0.96 -49.80
N GLN A 436 41.22 -0.15 -50.52
CA GLN A 436 40.51 -1.39 -50.23
C GLN A 436 40.92 -2.03 -48.88
N GLU A 437 42.21 -1.89 -48.56
CA GLU A 437 42.73 -2.42 -47.28
C GLU A 437 42.18 -1.63 -46.07
N VAL A 438 42.08 -0.28 -46.19
CA VAL A 438 41.51 0.58 -45.13
C VAL A 438 40.02 0.32 -44.95
N HIS A 439 39.27 0.10 -46.02
CA HIS A 439 37.84 -0.21 -45.93
C HIS A 439 37.62 -1.58 -45.22
N ARG A 440 38.45 -2.56 -45.58
CA ARG A 440 38.41 -3.90 -44.96
C ARG A 440 38.77 -3.88 -43.46
N GLN A 441 39.76 -3.06 -43.09
CA GLN A 441 40.12 -2.91 -41.66
C GLN A 441 39.02 -2.22 -40.87
N PHE A 442 38.36 -1.22 -41.47
CA PHE A 442 37.26 -0.50 -40.84
C PHE A 442 36.01 -1.39 -40.64
N GLU A 443 35.68 -2.22 -41.65
CA GLU A 443 34.56 -3.20 -41.50
C GLU A 443 34.87 -4.22 -40.42
N ALA A 444 36.11 -4.71 -40.33
CA ALA A 444 36.53 -5.65 -39.30
C ALA A 444 36.50 -5.02 -37.89
N GLU A 445 36.82 -3.73 -37.78
CA GLU A 445 36.75 -3.03 -36.47
C GLU A 445 35.32 -2.70 -36.08
N LEU A 446 34.44 -2.39 -37.03
CA LEU A 446 33.01 -2.20 -36.80
C LEU A 446 32.35 -3.48 -36.29
N GLN A 447 32.63 -4.60 -36.97
CA GLN A 447 32.14 -5.93 -36.55
C GLN A 447 32.60 -6.32 -35.14
N ARG A 448 33.87 -6.02 -34.81
CA ARG A 448 34.41 -6.28 -33.50
C ARG A 448 33.75 -5.46 -32.38
N LYS A 449 33.43 -4.19 -32.65
CA LYS A 449 32.70 -3.35 -31.68
C LYS A 449 31.24 -3.77 -31.50
N GLU A 450 30.59 -4.26 -32.56
CA GLU A 450 29.24 -4.81 -32.47
C GLU A 450 29.21 -6.12 -31.61
N GLU A 451 30.21 -6.98 -31.78
CA GLU A 451 30.34 -8.20 -30.98
C GLU A 451 30.64 -7.90 -29.51
N GLU A 452 31.51 -6.94 -29.20
CA GLU A 452 31.81 -6.47 -27.84
C GLU A 452 30.56 -5.89 -27.17
N LYS A 453 29.74 -5.14 -27.91
CA LYS A 453 28.49 -4.54 -27.44
C LYS A 453 27.46 -5.63 -27.09
N ALA A 454 27.29 -6.61 -27.95
CA ALA A 454 26.38 -7.72 -27.72
C ALA A 454 26.78 -8.58 -26.50
N GLN A 455 28.08 -8.70 -26.25
CA GLN A 455 28.61 -9.44 -25.10
C GLN A 455 28.38 -8.68 -23.79
N LEU A 456 28.53 -7.36 -23.78
CA LEU A 456 28.29 -6.49 -22.63
C LEU A 456 26.79 -6.45 -22.26
N GLU A 457 25.92 -6.41 -23.26
CA GLU A 457 24.46 -6.45 -23.07
C GLU A 457 24.01 -7.75 -22.39
N LYS A 458 24.62 -8.88 -22.76
CA LYS A 458 24.35 -10.18 -22.17
C LYS A 458 24.82 -10.28 -20.70
N GLN A 459 25.95 -9.64 -20.37
CA GLN A 459 26.46 -9.59 -19.00
C GLN A 459 25.58 -8.71 -18.10
N LEU A 460 25.10 -7.58 -18.61
CA LEU A 460 24.24 -6.68 -17.85
C LEU A 460 22.89 -7.33 -17.48
N ALA A 461 22.27 -8.00 -18.47
CA ALA A 461 21.02 -8.72 -18.23
C ALA A 461 21.14 -9.82 -17.15
N SER A 462 22.29 -10.52 -17.14
CA SER A 462 22.58 -11.56 -16.13
C SER A 462 22.79 -11.00 -14.72
N GLN A 463 23.41 -9.81 -14.61
CA GLN A 463 23.62 -9.15 -13.32
C GLN A 463 22.31 -8.62 -12.71
N ASP A 464 21.43 -8.07 -13.53
CA ASP A 464 20.13 -7.54 -13.09
C ASP A 464 19.21 -8.67 -12.55
N GLU A 465 19.25 -9.84 -13.19
CA GLU A 465 18.49 -11.02 -12.74
C GLU A 465 19.00 -11.55 -11.39
N MET A 466 20.30 -11.59 -11.20
CA MET A 466 20.94 -12.03 -9.95
C MET A 466 20.65 -11.06 -8.77
N LEU A 467 20.68 -9.76 -9.04
CA LEU A 467 20.37 -8.73 -8.03
C LEU A 467 18.91 -8.78 -7.58
N LEU A 468 18.00 -9.07 -8.51
CA LEU A 468 16.57 -9.20 -8.21
C LEU A 468 16.28 -10.43 -7.34
N GLN A 469 16.97 -11.53 -7.60
CA GLN A 469 16.86 -12.76 -6.80
C GLN A 469 17.37 -12.55 -5.37
N GLN A 470 18.50 -11.89 -5.19
CA GLN A 470 19.05 -11.57 -3.87
C GLN A 470 18.14 -10.68 -3.02
N LYS A 471 17.48 -9.68 -3.64
CA LYS A 471 16.52 -8.82 -2.94
C LYS A 471 15.28 -9.58 -2.46
N ARG A 472 14.79 -10.54 -3.21
CA ARG A 472 13.63 -11.40 -2.84
C ARG A 472 13.95 -12.31 -1.66
N GLU A 473 15.12 -12.93 -1.64
CA GLU A 473 15.56 -13.79 -0.55
C GLU A 473 15.70 -13.01 0.76
N MET A 474 16.29 -11.81 0.73
CA MET A 474 16.44 -10.98 1.92
C MET A 474 15.09 -10.55 2.53
N ALA A 475 14.11 -10.18 1.71
CA ALA A 475 12.78 -9.80 2.18
C ALA A 475 12.04 -10.97 2.85
N SER A 476 12.11 -12.16 2.28
CA SER A 476 11.49 -13.39 2.83
C SER A 476 12.07 -13.74 4.20
N LEU A 477 13.39 -13.61 4.35
CA LEU A 477 14.10 -13.98 5.58
C LEU A 477 13.84 -13.03 6.75
N SER A 478 13.65 -11.73 6.46
CA SER A 478 13.30 -10.75 7.47
C SER A 478 11.93 -11.03 8.08
N ILE A 479 10.97 -11.47 7.27
CA ILE A 479 9.62 -11.83 7.73
C ILE A 479 9.65 -13.09 8.61
N GLN A 480 10.43 -14.09 8.21
CA GLN A 480 10.54 -15.36 8.93
C GLN A 480 11.24 -15.20 10.29
N SER A 481 12.25 -14.34 10.36
CA SER A 481 12.95 -14.02 11.61
C SER A 481 12.02 -13.37 12.65
N VAL A 482 11.22 -12.40 12.23
CA VAL A 482 10.25 -11.71 13.11
C VAL A 482 9.15 -12.67 13.62
N GLN A 483 8.70 -13.61 12.78
CA GLN A 483 7.71 -14.61 13.19
C GLN A 483 8.25 -15.58 14.24
N ASN A 484 9.50 -16.00 14.10
CA ASN A 484 10.15 -16.88 15.06
C ASN A 484 10.41 -16.20 16.42
N GLU A 485 10.80 -14.92 16.43
CA GLU A 485 10.99 -14.15 17.66
C GLU A 485 9.69 -14.00 18.45
N ASN A 486 8.60 -13.67 17.78
CA ASN A 486 7.26 -13.57 18.41
C ASN A 486 6.78 -14.90 19.02
N TYR A 487 7.13 -16.04 18.41
CA TYR A 487 6.78 -17.36 18.92
C TYR A 487 7.57 -17.70 20.19
N ILE A 488 8.86 -17.37 20.20
CA ILE A 488 9.76 -17.61 21.34
C ILE A 488 9.40 -16.70 22.52
N GLU A 489 8.99 -15.46 22.26
CA GLU A 489 8.56 -14.53 23.30
C GLU A 489 7.28 -15.01 23.99
N LYS A 490 6.30 -15.51 23.23
CA LYS A 490 5.09 -16.15 23.79
C LYS A 490 5.41 -17.37 24.65
N LEU A 491 6.31 -18.22 24.20
CA LEU A 491 6.77 -19.37 24.98
C LEU A 491 7.43 -18.95 26.29
N ASN A 492 8.25 -17.91 26.27
CA ASN A 492 8.89 -17.36 27.46
C ASN A 492 7.88 -16.79 28.47
N GLU A 493 6.86 -16.09 28.00
CA GLU A 493 5.78 -15.57 28.85
C GLU A 493 4.96 -16.70 29.49
N GLU A 494 4.66 -17.74 28.73
CA GLU A 494 3.93 -18.91 29.22
C GLU A 494 4.75 -19.70 30.27
N MET A 495 6.05 -19.84 30.03
CA MET A 495 6.96 -20.46 30.98
C MET A 495 7.14 -19.64 32.27
N LYS A 496 7.15 -18.30 32.17
CA LYS A 496 7.18 -17.42 33.34
C LYS A 496 5.89 -17.53 34.16
N ARG A 497 4.73 -17.67 33.51
CA ARG A 497 3.44 -17.92 34.20
C ARG A 497 3.44 -19.25 34.93
N LEU A 498 3.88 -20.32 34.31
CA LEU A 498 4.06 -21.62 34.93
C LEU A 498 5.00 -21.56 36.14
N LEU A 499 6.03 -20.73 36.08
CA LEU A 499 6.98 -20.54 37.18
C LEU A 499 6.35 -19.84 38.41
N LEU A 500 5.29 -19.04 38.20
CA LEU A 500 4.53 -18.37 39.25
C LEU A 500 3.52 -19.31 39.90
N GLU A 501 3.01 -20.30 39.18
CA GLU A 501 1.99 -21.26 39.65
C GLU A 501 2.58 -22.41 40.47
N ILE A 502 3.89 -22.65 40.42
CA ILE A 502 4.55 -23.73 41.14
C ILE A 502 4.74 -23.37 42.62
N ASN A 503 4.21 -24.22 43.48
CA ASN A 503 4.23 -24.04 44.93
C ASN A 503 5.67 -23.99 45.47
N VAL A 504 5.91 -23.17 46.50
CA VAL A 504 7.26 -22.85 47.07
C VAL A 504 8.02 -24.10 47.55
N LYS A 505 7.33 -25.22 47.76
CA LYS A 505 7.94 -26.48 48.22
C LYS A 505 8.61 -27.32 47.11
N GLU A 506 8.44 -26.96 45.83
CA GLU A 506 9.02 -27.71 44.70
C GLU A 506 10.26 -26.99 44.10
N THR A 507 11.27 -26.83 44.90
CA THR A 507 12.49 -26.06 44.57
C THR A 507 13.24 -26.61 43.34
N GLU A 508 13.24 -27.93 43.17
CA GLU A 508 13.89 -28.60 42.01
C GLU A 508 13.20 -28.33 40.67
N LYS A 509 11.86 -28.40 40.65
CA LYS A 509 11.09 -28.10 39.41
C LYS A 509 11.20 -26.64 38.99
N ARG A 510 11.25 -25.74 39.98
CA ARG A 510 11.45 -24.30 39.75
C ARG A 510 12.83 -23.99 39.20
N LYS A 511 13.86 -24.70 39.63
CA LYS A 511 15.22 -24.60 39.15
C LYS A 511 15.31 -25.07 37.70
N HIS A 512 14.65 -26.19 37.38
CA HIS A 512 14.63 -26.76 36.04
C HIS A 512 13.93 -25.85 35.02
N ILE A 513 12.81 -25.23 35.40
CA ILE A 513 12.11 -24.27 34.53
C ILE A 513 12.94 -23.00 34.31
N LYS A 514 13.62 -22.48 35.36
CA LYS A 514 14.56 -21.36 35.20
C LYS A 514 15.73 -21.68 34.28
N GLU A 515 16.23 -22.92 34.32
CA GLU A 515 17.28 -23.37 33.40
C GLU A 515 16.76 -23.48 31.95
N ILE A 516 15.50 -23.92 31.77
CA ILE A 516 14.86 -23.97 30.45
C ILE A 516 14.65 -22.55 29.89
N ILE A 517 14.14 -21.61 30.70
CA ILE A 517 13.98 -20.20 30.33
C ILE A 517 15.36 -19.59 29.96
N SER A 518 16.39 -19.89 30.74
CA SER A 518 17.76 -19.43 30.45
C SER A 518 18.29 -19.99 29.13
N LYS A 519 18.03 -21.28 28.87
CA LYS A 519 18.41 -21.93 27.60
C LYS A 519 17.61 -21.37 26.41
N ILE A 520 16.30 -21.16 26.56
CA ILE A 520 15.48 -20.54 25.52
C ILE A 520 15.98 -19.13 25.19
N ASN A 521 16.29 -18.32 26.20
CA ASN A 521 16.85 -16.98 26.00
C ASN A 521 18.24 -17.01 25.36
N GLN A 522 19.06 -17.98 25.69
CA GLN A 522 20.39 -18.16 25.10
C GLN A 522 20.30 -18.62 23.64
N TYR A 523 19.39 -19.54 23.32
CA TYR A 523 19.15 -20.01 21.94
C TYR A 523 18.51 -18.94 21.05
N SER A 524 17.59 -18.16 21.58
CA SER A 524 16.90 -17.11 20.82
C SER A 524 17.84 -16.01 20.36
N THR A 525 18.77 -15.60 21.24
CA THR A 525 19.67 -14.47 20.95
C THR A 525 20.89 -14.87 20.10
N GLN A 526 21.35 -16.11 20.22
CA GLN A 526 22.59 -16.55 19.59
C GLN A 526 22.39 -17.21 18.22
N SER A 527 21.36 -18.02 18.07
CA SER A 527 21.06 -18.75 16.82
C SER A 527 20.56 -17.82 15.71
N SER A 528 19.66 -16.91 16.03
CA SER A 528 19.10 -15.94 15.08
C SER A 528 20.15 -14.95 14.57
N TRP A 529 21.06 -14.55 15.48
CA TRP A 529 22.14 -13.63 15.11
C TRP A 529 23.25 -14.27 14.29
N GLU A 530 23.67 -15.48 14.60
CA GLU A 530 24.69 -16.16 13.81
C GLU A 530 24.22 -16.46 12.39
N GLU A 531 22.95 -16.80 12.23
CA GLU A 531 22.35 -16.99 10.91
C GLU A 531 22.23 -15.67 10.14
N PHE A 532 21.79 -14.58 10.78
CA PHE A 532 21.78 -13.24 10.19
C PHE A 532 23.20 -12.82 9.80
N ARG A 533 24.19 -12.99 10.70
CA ARG A 533 25.58 -12.65 10.45
C ARG A 533 26.15 -13.41 9.26
N TYR A 534 25.94 -14.71 9.21
CA TYR A 534 26.40 -15.56 8.09
C TYR A 534 25.83 -15.09 6.75
N ARG A 535 24.54 -14.81 6.70
CA ARG A 535 23.86 -14.38 5.48
C ARG A 535 24.20 -12.95 5.10
N PHE A 536 24.36 -12.08 6.09
CA PHE A 536 24.78 -10.70 5.87
C PHE A 536 26.21 -10.64 5.29
N GLU A 537 27.13 -11.48 5.77
CA GLU A 537 28.49 -11.59 5.24
C GLU A 537 28.52 -12.13 3.80
N ASN A 538 27.63 -13.03 3.45
CA ASN A 538 27.51 -13.54 2.09
C ASN A 538 27.01 -12.50 1.06
N VAL A 539 26.31 -11.47 1.54
CA VAL A 539 25.79 -10.38 0.68
C VAL A 539 26.68 -9.14 0.73
N GLN A 540 27.44 -8.95 1.79
CA GLN A 540 28.22 -7.74 2.11
C GLN A 540 29.71 -8.06 2.36
N ASP A 541 30.32 -8.77 1.44
CA ASP A 541 31.75 -9.12 1.34
C ASP A 541 32.58 -8.83 2.60
N SER A 542 32.64 -9.80 3.52
CA SER A 542 33.53 -9.78 4.70
C SER A 542 33.41 -8.55 5.64
N PHE A 543 32.21 -7.93 5.70
CA PHE A 543 31.98 -6.75 6.52
C PHE A 543 32.40 -6.92 7.99
N PHE A 544 31.93 -7.99 8.64
CA PHE A 544 32.25 -8.24 10.04
C PHE A 544 33.71 -8.59 10.25
N GLN A 545 34.33 -9.27 9.28
CA GLN A 545 35.77 -9.58 9.35
C GLN A 545 36.59 -8.30 9.27
N LYS A 546 36.30 -7.41 8.33
CA LYS A 546 36.94 -6.12 8.17
C LYS A 546 36.72 -5.22 9.40
N LEU A 547 35.50 -5.19 9.90
CA LEU A 547 35.12 -4.39 11.06
C LEU A 547 35.82 -4.86 12.32
N SER A 548 35.88 -6.18 12.57
CA SER A 548 36.55 -6.75 13.74
C SER A 548 38.08 -6.66 13.68
N ALA A 549 38.65 -6.73 12.48
CA ALA A 549 40.11 -6.57 12.29
C ALA A 549 40.56 -5.14 12.59
N GLN A 550 39.73 -4.14 12.23
CA GLN A 550 40.07 -2.72 12.40
C GLN A 550 39.67 -2.18 13.79
N TYR A 551 38.60 -2.75 14.40
CA TYR A 551 38.05 -2.34 15.69
C TYR A 551 37.79 -3.56 16.59
N PRO A 552 38.83 -4.16 17.18
CA PRO A 552 38.71 -5.38 17.99
C PRO A 552 37.92 -5.19 19.29
N ASP A 553 37.76 -3.97 19.78
CA ASP A 553 37.06 -3.64 21.02
C ASP A 553 35.51 -3.54 20.84
N LEU A 554 34.99 -3.82 19.65
CA LEU A 554 33.57 -3.84 19.42
C LEU A 554 32.92 -5.13 19.95
N THR A 555 31.99 -4.98 20.87
CA THR A 555 31.19 -6.11 21.37
C THR A 555 30.25 -6.65 20.30
N THR A 556 29.74 -7.86 20.48
CA THR A 556 28.72 -8.46 19.59
C THR A 556 27.51 -7.54 19.39
N ASN A 557 27.07 -6.86 20.45
CA ASN A 557 25.99 -5.89 20.38
C ASN A 557 26.38 -4.63 19.58
N ASP A 558 27.62 -4.21 19.62
CA ASP A 558 28.11 -3.10 18.81
C ASP A 558 28.17 -3.49 17.32
N GLN A 559 28.60 -4.72 17.03
CA GLN A 559 28.59 -5.28 15.67
C GLN A 559 27.17 -5.43 15.09
N HIS A 560 26.22 -5.86 15.91
CA HIS A 560 24.79 -5.85 15.62
C HIS A 560 24.32 -4.48 15.16
N LEU A 561 24.61 -3.48 15.98
CA LEU A 561 24.21 -2.11 15.70
C LEU A 561 24.87 -1.58 14.42
N CYS A 562 26.13 -1.94 14.16
CA CYS A 562 26.83 -1.59 12.92
C CYS A 562 26.12 -2.18 11.69
N ALA A 563 25.72 -3.45 11.73
CA ALA A 563 25.04 -4.11 10.62
C ALA A 563 23.66 -3.48 10.31
N LEU A 564 22.87 -3.22 11.35
CA LEU A 564 21.55 -2.59 11.20
C LEU A 564 21.67 -1.16 10.66
N LEU A 565 22.67 -0.41 11.10
CA LEU A 565 22.97 0.93 10.59
C LEU A 565 23.44 0.91 9.14
N ARG A 566 24.24 -0.07 8.75
CA ARG A 566 24.69 -0.24 7.36
C ARG A 566 23.53 -0.57 6.41
N LEU A 567 22.49 -1.27 6.89
CA LEU A 567 21.24 -1.50 6.14
C LEU A 567 20.40 -0.23 5.98
N GLY A 568 20.84 0.91 6.52
CA GLY A 568 20.14 2.20 6.41
C GLY A 568 18.99 2.36 7.39
N LEU A 569 18.86 1.49 8.38
CA LEU A 569 17.76 1.55 9.36
C LEU A 569 17.92 2.75 10.31
N SER A 570 16.83 3.45 10.53
CA SER A 570 16.75 4.57 11.48
C SER A 570 16.81 4.08 12.94
N THR A 571 17.13 4.98 13.87
CA THR A 571 17.17 4.66 15.31
C THR A 571 15.83 4.09 15.81
N LYS A 572 14.71 4.57 15.28
CA LYS A 572 13.37 4.10 15.65
C LYS A 572 13.10 2.69 15.13
N GLU A 573 13.48 2.43 13.89
CA GLU A 573 13.36 1.09 13.30
C GLU A 573 14.26 0.08 14.00
N ILE A 574 15.50 0.45 14.33
CA ILE A 574 16.40 -0.40 15.09
C ILE A 574 15.83 -0.67 16.49
N ALA A 575 15.26 0.34 17.15
CA ALA A 575 14.62 0.18 18.45
C ALA A 575 13.42 -0.79 18.38
N ALA A 576 12.60 -0.68 17.35
CA ALA A 576 11.47 -1.57 17.10
C ALA A 576 11.92 -3.01 16.82
N ILE A 577 12.93 -3.20 15.96
CA ILE A 577 13.47 -4.53 15.59
C ILE A 577 14.17 -5.21 16.77
N THR A 578 14.88 -4.43 17.62
CA THR A 578 15.64 -4.98 18.75
C THR A 578 14.86 -4.98 20.06
N PHE A 579 13.59 -4.53 20.06
CA PHE A 579 12.73 -4.40 21.26
C PHE A 579 13.38 -3.62 22.40
N LYS A 580 14.17 -2.60 22.04
CA LYS A 580 14.84 -1.72 23.01
C LYS A 580 14.24 -0.31 22.93
N GLU A 581 14.33 0.42 24.04
CA GLU A 581 13.94 1.83 24.03
C GLU A 581 14.81 2.65 23.07
N VAL A 582 14.20 3.61 22.38
CA VAL A 582 14.89 4.50 21.41
C VAL A 582 16.12 5.16 22.06
N ARG A 583 15.98 5.62 23.32
CA ARG A 583 17.08 6.19 24.10
C ARG A 583 18.26 5.22 24.31
N SER A 584 17.96 3.93 24.43
CA SER A 584 19.00 2.90 24.57
C SER A 584 19.79 2.73 23.28
N ILE A 585 19.13 2.79 22.12
CA ILE A 585 19.80 2.75 20.82
C ILE A 585 20.59 4.03 20.56
N GLU A 586 20.08 5.20 20.93
CA GLU A 586 20.81 6.47 20.84
C GLU A 586 22.09 6.44 21.67
N SER A 587 21.98 5.97 22.91
CA SER A 587 23.15 5.79 23.78
C SER A 587 24.14 4.79 23.19
N GLY A 588 23.65 3.71 22.57
CA GLY A 588 24.44 2.73 21.83
C GLY A 588 25.19 3.36 20.65
N ARG A 589 24.51 4.17 19.84
CA ARG A 589 25.10 4.89 18.71
C ARG A 589 26.20 5.87 19.15
N ASN A 590 25.98 6.58 20.25
CA ASN A 590 26.98 7.51 20.79
C ASN A 590 28.20 6.77 21.32
N ARG A 591 28.00 5.64 22.00
CA ARG A 591 29.08 4.77 22.46
C ARG A 591 29.85 4.15 21.28
N LEU A 592 29.12 3.72 20.26
CA LEU A 592 29.68 3.18 19.03
C LEU A 592 30.55 4.21 18.30
N ARG A 593 30.08 5.47 18.18
CA ARG A 593 30.87 6.57 17.62
C ARG A 593 32.20 6.74 18.30
N LYS A 594 32.23 6.71 19.64
CA LYS A 594 33.47 6.83 20.41
C LYS A 594 34.41 5.66 20.15
N LYS A 595 33.88 4.43 20.06
CA LYS A 595 34.68 3.25 19.78
C LYS A 595 35.27 3.22 18.38
N LEU A 596 34.55 3.80 17.41
CA LEU A 596 34.99 3.93 16.04
C LEU A 596 35.87 5.16 15.78
N GLY A 597 36.11 5.98 16.81
CA GLY A 597 36.94 7.19 16.70
C GLY A 597 36.31 8.33 15.89
N LEU A 598 34.98 8.36 15.75
CA LEU A 598 34.28 9.33 14.93
C LEU A 598 33.91 10.60 15.72
N SER A 599 34.11 11.77 15.10
CA SER A 599 33.68 13.06 15.64
C SER A 599 32.15 13.22 15.57
N GLU A 600 31.59 14.18 16.32
CA GLU A 600 30.14 14.44 16.32
C GLU A 600 29.58 14.83 14.95
N LYS A 601 30.39 15.41 14.07
CA LYS A 601 29.99 15.89 12.74
C LYS A 601 30.02 14.81 11.64
N GLU A 602 30.64 13.67 11.89
CA GLU A 602 30.75 12.61 10.89
C GLU A 602 29.51 11.72 10.90
N ASP A 603 29.00 11.36 9.74
CA ASP A 603 27.82 10.49 9.60
C ASP A 603 28.22 9.03 9.80
N LEU A 604 27.73 8.44 10.90
CA LEU A 604 28.00 7.05 11.29
C LEU A 604 27.54 6.04 10.24
N VAL A 605 26.42 6.29 9.56
CA VAL A 605 25.89 5.40 8.52
C VAL A 605 26.77 5.45 7.29
N LYS A 606 27.12 6.66 6.82
CA LYS A 606 28.05 6.84 5.69
C LYS A 606 29.44 6.26 5.98
N PHE A 607 29.88 6.31 7.21
CA PHE A 607 31.13 5.68 7.60
C PHE A 607 31.05 4.15 7.45
N LEU A 608 30.00 3.53 7.98
CA LEU A 608 29.81 2.08 7.93
C LEU A 608 29.54 1.54 6.52
N THR A 609 29.05 2.35 5.60
CA THR A 609 28.86 1.93 4.20
C THR A 609 30.18 1.82 3.42
N ARG A 610 31.29 2.33 3.93
CA ARG A 610 32.62 2.24 3.30
C ARG A 610 33.36 0.94 3.61
N PHE A 611 32.90 0.18 4.61
CA PHE A 611 33.41 -1.15 4.93
C PHE A 611 32.91 -2.21 3.97
#